data_840416fab6d59b56816a1e2d2d4e7fa4
#
_entry.id   840416fab6d59b56816a1e2d2d4e7fa4
#
_cell.length_a   1.000
_cell.length_b   1.000
_cell.length_c   1.000
_cell.angle_alpha   90.00
_cell.angle_beta   90.00
_cell.angle_gamma   90.00
#
_symmetry.space_group_name_H-M   'P 1'
#
loop_
_entity.id
_entity.type
_entity.pdbx_description
1 polymer ?
#
loop_
_entity_poly.entity_id
_entity_poly.type
_entity_poly.pdbx_seq_one_letter_code
_entity_poly.pdbx_strand_id
1 'polypeptide(L)'
;MTNNNAFRVGDDVATTAGDVVFQNELFELIQYRPLTEKVNATPLLIVPPFINKYYILDLTAKNSMVRWLLEQGHSVFMMSWRNPGKEQAQVEFGDYVTEGVAKAVTAIEDITGQEQINAAGYCIGGTVLASTVAYYAAKRMKKRIKSASFFTTLLDFSQPGEVGAYINDTIISAIETQNNAKGYMDGRSLSVTFSLLRENSLYWNYYVDNYLKGNSPVDFDLLYWNSDSTNVSAASHNFLLRELYLENKLVQDKGVKIGGVWIDLNKIKIPSYFVSTKEDHIALWQGTYRGALNTGGNKTFVLGESGHIAGIVNHPAKNKYGYWLNDNLDDSADEWFNNANHQEGSWWTHWHDWLMQFNPKEQVEPFPVGSEQNPAIDEAPGQYVKQVLPIKES
;
A
#
# COMPACT_ATOMS: atom_id res chain seq x y z
N MET A 1 5.49 -24.41 -0.44
CA MET A 1 6.23 -23.71 -1.49
C MET A 1 5.28 -23.53 -2.67
N THR A 2 5.46 -22.49 -3.44
CA THR A 2 4.47 -22.04 -4.43
C THR A 2 4.78 -22.61 -5.79
N ASN A 3 3.75 -22.98 -6.56
CA ASN A 3 3.88 -23.26 -7.98
C ASN A 3 4.00 -21.93 -8.75
N ASN A 4 5.20 -21.53 -9.14
CA ASN A 4 5.46 -20.26 -9.84
C ASN A 4 4.84 -20.22 -11.25
N ASN A 5 4.34 -21.34 -11.76
CA ASN A 5 3.68 -21.43 -13.06
C ASN A 5 2.15 -21.49 -12.94
N ALA A 6 1.60 -21.39 -11.72
CA ALA A 6 0.16 -21.52 -11.48
C ALA A 6 -0.64 -20.32 -11.98
N PHE A 7 -0.01 -19.13 -12.03
CA PHE A 7 -0.65 -17.87 -12.44
C PHE A 7 0.26 -17.06 -13.35
N ARG A 8 -0.36 -16.26 -14.21
CA ARG A 8 0.31 -15.28 -15.08
C ARG A 8 -0.29 -13.91 -14.81
N VAL A 9 0.57 -12.94 -14.57
CA VAL A 9 0.16 -11.53 -14.32
C VAL A 9 -0.40 -10.94 -15.63
N GLY A 10 -1.63 -10.49 -15.56
CA GLY A 10 -2.41 -9.99 -16.69
C GLY A 10 -3.39 -10.99 -17.29
N ASP A 11 -3.20 -12.31 -17.03
CA ASP A 11 -4.09 -13.36 -17.54
C ASP A 11 -4.92 -14.03 -16.43
N ASP A 12 -4.28 -14.35 -15.30
CA ASP A 12 -4.90 -15.08 -14.19
C ASP A 12 -5.06 -14.22 -12.93
N VAL A 13 -4.16 -13.26 -12.73
CA VAL A 13 -4.18 -12.24 -11.67
C VAL A 13 -3.88 -10.87 -12.29
N ALA A 14 -4.27 -9.78 -11.62
CA ALA A 14 -4.20 -8.41 -12.17
C ALA A 14 -4.95 -8.30 -13.50
N THR A 15 -6.15 -8.88 -13.58
CA THR A 15 -6.92 -9.01 -14.81
C THR A 15 -7.99 -7.94 -14.98
N THR A 16 -8.13 -7.02 -14.01
CA THR A 16 -9.11 -5.94 -14.10
C THR A 16 -8.75 -5.00 -15.24
N ALA A 17 -9.71 -4.80 -16.17
CA ALA A 17 -9.47 -4.02 -17.38
C ALA A 17 -9.17 -2.56 -17.09
N GLY A 18 -8.17 -2.02 -17.74
CA GLY A 18 -7.73 -0.64 -17.58
C GLY A 18 -6.66 -0.28 -18.60
N ASP A 19 -6.12 0.91 -18.47
CA ASP A 19 -5.10 1.44 -19.36
C ASP A 19 -4.02 2.17 -18.53
N VAL A 20 -2.75 2.03 -18.92
CA VAL A 20 -1.65 2.83 -18.38
C VAL A 20 -1.74 4.22 -19.01
N VAL A 21 -1.95 5.23 -18.20
CA VAL A 21 -2.20 6.61 -18.66
C VAL A 21 -1.08 7.59 -18.27
N PHE A 22 -0.09 7.12 -17.53
CA PHE A 22 1.13 7.87 -17.20
C PHE A 22 2.25 6.88 -16.86
N GLN A 23 3.48 7.23 -17.23
CA GLN A 23 4.67 6.45 -16.91
C GLN A 23 5.86 7.38 -16.67
N ASN A 24 6.68 7.06 -15.68
CA ASN A 24 8.00 7.65 -15.49
C ASN A 24 8.99 6.57 -14.99
N GLU A 25 10.18 6.97 -14.57
CA GLU A 25 11.22 6.05 -14.09
C GLU A 25 10.87 5.31 -12.79
N LEU A 26 9.80 5.73 -12.06
CA LEU A 26 9.41 5.15 -10.79
C LEU A 26 8.15 4.30 -10.86
N PHE A 27 7.18 4.67 -11.69
CA PHE A 27 5.87 4.00 -11.72
C PHE A 27 5.14 4.15 -13.03
N GLU A 28 4.18 3.27 -13.26
CA GLU A 28 3.06 3.38 -14.18
C GLU A 28 1.78 3.73 -13.41
N LEU A 29 0.93 4.60 -13.97
CA LEU A 29 -0.40 4.89 -13.44
C LEU A 29 -1.44 4.19 -14.29
N ILE A 30 -2.19 3.30 -13.68
CA ILE A 30 -3.28 2.56 -14.33
C ILE A 30 -4.60 3.27 -14.01
N GLN A 31 -5.36 3.61 -15.05
CA GLN A 31 -6.75 4.03 -14.95
C GLN A 31 -7.63 2.83 -15.30
N TYR A 32 -8.41 2.34 -14.33
CA TYR A 32 -9.30 1.20 -14.59
C TYR A 32 -10.58 1.62 -15.30
N ARG A 33 -11.05 0.75 -16.19
CA ARG A 33 -12.31 0.95 -16.92
C ARG A 33 -13.50 0.76 -15.97
N PRO A 34 -14.51 1.63 -16.02
CA PRO A 34 -15.66 1.56 -15.12
C PRO A 34 -16.48 0.28 -15.38
N LEU A 35 -17.10 -0.24 -14.31
CA LEU A 35 -18.04 -1.37 -14.40
C LEU A 35 -19.50 -0.92 -14.21
N THR A 36 -19.75 0.39 -14.07
CA THR A 36 -21.07 1.00 -13.91
C THR A 36 -21.30 2.05 -14.99
N GLU A 37 -22.56 2.32 -15.34
CA GLU A 37 -22.92 3.34 -16.33
C GLU A 37 -22.51 4.75 -15.91
N LYS A 38 -22.58 5.04 -14.61
CA LYS A 38 -22.15 6.29 -14.00
C LYS A 38 -21.19 6.04 -12.88
N VAL A 39 -20.32 7.00 -12.61
CA VAL A 39 -19.28 6.89 -11.60
C VAL A 39 -19.32 8.02 -10.58
N ASN A 40 -18.71 7.80 -9.43
CA ASN A 40 -18.51 8.84 -8.43
C ASN A 40 -17.55 9.90 -8.96
N ALA A 41 -17.91 11.17 -8.81
CA ALA A 41 -17.17 12.30 -9.40
C ALA A 41 -15.76 12.49 -8.79
N THR A 42 -15.54 12.08 -7.54
CA THR A 42 -14.21 12.19 -6.91
C THR A 42 -13.37 10.93 -7.21
N PRO A 43 -12.29 11.02 -7.99
CA PRO A 43 -11.43 9.88 -8.30
C PRO A 43 -10.75 9.32 -7.04
N LEU A 44 -10.43 8.04 -7.07
CA LEU A 44 -9.70 7.35 -6.01
C LEU A 44 -8.34 6.87 -6.52
N LEU A 45 -7.26 7.41 -5.95
CA LEU A 45 -5.89 6.92 -6.17
C LEU A 45 -5.55 5.86 -5.13
N ILE A 46 -5.03 4.71 -5.55
CA ILE A 46 -4.46 3.69 -4.67
C ILE A 46 -2.94 3.69 -4.80
N VAL A 47 -2.27 3.83 -3.66
CA VAL A 47 -0.81 3.84 -3.51
C VAL A 47 -0.39 2.55 -2.82
N PRO A 48 0.00 1.51 -3.57
CA PRO A 48 0.44 0.24 -3.01
C PRO A 48 1.85 0.35 -2.43
N PRO A 49 2.32 -0.64 -1.65
CA PRO A 49 3.71 -0.69 -1.22
C PRO A 49 4.65 -0.81 -2.42
N PHE A 50 5.79 -0.10 -2.37
CA PHE A 50 6.83 -0.23 -3.39
C PHE A 50 7.81 -1.39 -3.13
N ILE A 51 7.67 -2.07 -2.00
CA ILE A 51 8.43 -3.28 -1.64
C ILE A 51 7.78 -4.57 -2.15
N ASN A 52 6.56 -4.47 -2.70
CA ASN A 52 5.78 -5.56 -3.27
C ASN A 52 4.96 -5.06 -4.45
N LYS A 53 4.47 -5.99 -5.27
CA LYS A 53 3.67 -5.66 -6.44
C LYS A 53 2.22 -5.30 -6.08
N TYR A 54 1.66 -4.33 -6.77
CA TYR A 54 0.34 -3.75 -6.48
C TYR A 54 -0.81 -4.75 -6.55
N TYR A 55 -0.66 -5.83 -7.32
CA TYR A 55 -1.78 -6.74 -7.60
C TYR A 55 -2.24 -7.59 -6.42
N ILE A 56 -1.65 -7.42 -5.24
CA ILE A 56 -2.28 -7.88 -4.00
C ILE A 56 -3.69 -7.33 -3.83
N LEU A 57 -3.96 -6.14 -4.35
CA LEU A 57 -5.27 -5.49 -4.34
C LEU A 57 -6.10 -5.80 -5.60
N ASP A 58 -5.53 -6.54 -6.56
CA ASP A 58 -6.18 -7.01 -7.79
C ASP A 58 -5.73 -8.44 -8.13
N LEU A 59 -5.95 -9.36 -7.21
CA LEU A 59 -5.66 -10.79 -7.38
C LEU A 59 -6.61 -11.41 -8.42
N THR A 60 -7.20 -12.56 -8.13
CA THR A 60 -8.31 -13.09 -8.95
C THR A 60 -9.58 -12.26 -8.73
N ALA A 61 -10.54 -12.33 -9.65
CA ALA A 61 -11.78 -11.52 -9.57
C ALA A 61 -12.53 -11.64 -8.23
N LYS A 62 -12.42 -12.80 -7.54
CA LYS A 62 -13.02 -13.06 -6.22
C LYS A 62 -12.25 -12.42 -5.05
N ASN A 63 -11.04 -11.95 -5.30
CA ASN A 63 -10.12 -11.39 -4.33
C ASN A 63 -9.65 -9.98 -4.74
N SER A 64 -10.30 -9.34 -5.72
CA SER A 64 -9.91 -8.01 -6.20
C SER A 64 -10.67 -6.92 -5.46
N MET A 65 -9.95 -6.08 -4.72
CA MET A 65 -10.47 -4.84 -4.15
C MET A 65 -10.76 -3.82 -5.26
N VAL A 66 -9.89 -3.76 -6.26
CA VAL A 66 -10.06 -2.87 -7.43
C VAL A 66 -11.38 -3.15 -8.11
N ARG A 67 -11.64 -4.39 -8.49
CA ARG A 67 -12.89 -4.78 -9.14
C ARG A 67 -14.10 -4.44 -8.29
N TRP A 68 -14.05 -4.77 -7.00
CA TRP A 68 -15.14 -4.45 -6.08
C TRP A 68 -15.41 -2.94 -6.02
N LEU A 69 -14.37 -2.10 -5.94
CA LEU A 69 -14.53 -0.64 -5.96
C LEU A 69 -15.18 -0.14 -7.25
N LEU A 70 -14.80 -0.69 -8.41
CA LEU A 70 -15.42 -0.36 -9.69
C LEU A 70 -16.90 -0.76 -9.72
N GLU A 71 -17.25 -1.91 -9.14
CA GLU A 71 -18.64 -2.37 -8.98
C GLU A 71 -19.45 -1.46 -8.05
N GLN A 72 -18.79 -0.72 -7.14
CA GLN A 72 -19.41 0.32 -6.29
C GLN A 72 -19.40 1.72 -6.97
N GLY A 73 -19.01 1.81 -8.23
CA GLY A 73 -19.01 3.05 -9.01
C GLY A 73 -17.84 3.99 -8.73
N HIS A 74 -16.76 3.54 -8.09
CA HIS A 74 -15.56 4.37 -7.95
C HIS A 74 -14.75 4.44 -9.25
N SER A 75 -14.21 5.64 -9.55
CA SER A 75 -13.19 5.82 -10.59
C SER A 75 -11.82 5.57 -9.98
N VAL A 76 -11.23 4.40 -10.26
CA VAL A 76 -10.03 3.91 -9.59
C VAL A 76 -8.80 4.10 -10.45
N PHE A 77 -7.76 4.68 -9.84
CA PHE A 77 -6.40 4.77 -10.37
C PHE A 77 -5.45 4.01 -9.45
N MET A 78 -4.53 3.24 -10.03
CA MET A 78 -3.56 2.42 -9.29
C MET A 78 -2.15 2.76 -9.72
N MET A 79 -1.26 2.99 -8.76
CA MET A 79 0.17 3.07 -9.04
C MET A 79 0.76 1.66 -9.15
N SER A 80 1.57 1.44 -10.17
CA SER A 80 2.36 0.22 -10.37
C SER A 80 3.83 0.59 -10.32
N TRP A 81 4.51 0.31 -9.20
CA TRP A 81 5.89 0.70 -9.00
C TRP A 81 6.84 -0.12 -9.87
N ARG A 82 7.86 0.55 -10.42
CA ARG A 82 8.96 -0.11 -11.14
C ARG A 82 9.79 -0.93 -10.14
N ASN A 83 10.19 -2.13 -10.57
CA ASN A 83 11.16 -2.93 -9.83
C ASN A 83 12.57 -2.32 -10.04
N PRO A 84 13.21 -1.73 -9.00
CA PRO A 84 14.47 -1.04 -9.18
C PRO A 84 15.63 -1.99 -9.41
N GLY A 85 16.49 -1.59 -10.36
CA GLY A 85 17.81 -2.19 -10.60
C GLY A 85 18.93 -1.32 -10.01
N LYS A 86 20.17 -1.62 -10.41
CA LYS A 86 21.35 -0.88 -9.97
C LYS A 86 21.33 0.59 -10.41
N GLU A 87 20.72 0.88 -11.53
CA GLU A 87 20.58 2.22 -12.10
C GLU A 87 19.71 3.15 -11.25
N GLN A 88 18.76 2.56 -10.45
CA GLN A 88 17.92 3.29 -9.50
C GLN A 88 18.47 3.29 -8.07
N ALA A 89 19.75 2.98 -7.86
CA ALA A 89 20.37 2.89 -6.53
C ALA A 89 20.17 4.15 -5.66
N GLN A 90 20.10 5.32 -6.29
CA GLN A 90 19.97 6.63 -5.63
C GLN A 90 18.53 7.14 -5.52
N VAL A 91 17.54 6.34 -5.92
CA VAL A 91 16.12 6.70 -5.70
C VAL A 91 15.87 6.72 -4.20
N GLU A 92 15.56 7.88 -3.67
CA GLU A 92 15.30 8.12 -2.25
C GLU A 92 13.82 7.95 -1.90
N PHE A 93 13.51 7.77 -0.62
CA PHE A 93 12.13 7.77 -0.14
C PHE A 93 11.37 9.05 -0.52
N GLY A 94 12.05 10.19 -0.53
CA GLY A 94 11.49 11.47 -0.96
C GLY A 94 11.04 11.49 -2.43
N ASP A 95 11.67 10.71 -3.31
CA ASP A 95 11.30 10.63 -4.72
C ASP A 95 9.95 9.92 -4.90
N TYR A 96 9.63 8.90 -4.09
CA TYR A 96 8.30 8.29 -4.11
C TYR A 96 7.19 9.28 -3.73
N VAL A 97 7.53 10.32 -2.95
CA VAL A 97 6.61 11.42 -2.60
C VAL A 97 6.49 12.41 -3.76
N THR A 98 7.61 12.96 -4.26
CA THR A 98 7.63 14.10 -5.21
C THR A 98 7.46 13.67 -6.65
N GLU A 99 8.14 12.61 -7.08
CA GLU A 99 8.09 12.08 -8.44
C GLU A 99 7.14 10.87 -8.57
N GLY A 100 6.72 10.29 -7.44
CA GLY A 100 5.71 9.25 -7.36
C GLY A 100 4.32 9.83 -7.16
N VAL A 101 3.84 9.84 -5.92
CA VAL A 101 2.43 10.17 -5.58
C VAL A 101 2.03 11.57 -6.05
N ALA A 102 2.90 12.57 -5.92
CA ALA A 102 2.58 13.93 -6.36
C ALA A 102 2.38 14.03 -7.89
N LYS A 103 3.13 13.25 -8.68
CA LYS A 103 2.95 13.18 -10.13
C LYS A 103 1.68 12.41 -10.51
N ALA A 104 1.37 11.32 -9.81
CA ALA A 104 0.12 10.57 -10.00
C ALA A 104 -1.11 11.47 -9.75
N VAL A 105 -1.11 12.25 -8.66
CA VAL A 105 -2.17 13.22 -8.38
C VAL A 105 -2.32 14.23 -9.52
N THR A 106 -1.20 14.74 -10.05
CA THR A 106 -1.23 15.71 -11.17
C THR A 106 -1.81 15.10 -12.45
N ALA A 107 -1.43 13.86 -12.77
CA ALA A 107 -1.97 13.17 -13.94
C ALA A 107 -3.48 12.91 -13.80
N ILE A 108 -3.95 12.51 -12.61
CA ILE A 108 -5.38 12.29 -12.37
C ILE A 108 -6.17 13.58 -12.47
N GLU A 109 -5.67 14.70 -11.94
CA GLU A 109 -6.31 16.01 -12.07
C GLU A 109 -6.45 16.42 -13.55
N ASP A 110 -5.41 16.19 -14.34
CA ASP A 110 -5.43 16.49 -15.78
C ASP A 110 -6.43 15.60 -16.54
N ILE A 111 -6.45 14.30 -16.27
CA ILE A 111 -7.33 13.34 -16.94
C ILE A 111 -8.80 13.59 -16.58
N THR A 112 -9.08 13.85 -15.31
CA THR A 112 -10.47 13.91 -14.80
C THR A 112 -11.05 15.31 -14.72
N GLY A 113 -10.20 16.34 -14.78
CA GLY A 113 -10.60 17.72 -14.51
C GLY A 113 -11.00 17.99 -13.05
N GLN A 114 -10.83 17.00 -12.16
CA GLN A 114 -11.18 17.14 -10.76
C GLN A 114 -10.02 17.77 -9.97
N GLU A 115 -10.29 18.84 -9.23
CA GLU A 115 -9.27 19.55 -8.43
C GLU A 115 -8.83 18.80 -7.18
N GLN A 116 -9.60 17.80 -6.75
CA GLN A 116 -9.35 17.02 -5.56
C GLN A 116 -9.69 15.54 -5.80
N ILE A 117 -8.88 14.66 -5.24
CA ILE A 117 -9.07 13.22 -5.30
C ILE A 117 -9.15 12.64 -3.89
N ASN A 118 -9.75 11.46 -3.75
CA ASN A 118 -9.53 10.60 -2.60
C ASN A 118 -8.29 9.75 -2.83
N ALA A 119 -7.56 9.40 -1.78
CA ALA A 119 -6.40 8.55 -1.92
C ALA A 119 -6.37 7.47 -0.82
N ALA A 120 -5.90 6.28 -1.16
CA ALA A 120 -5.70 5.18 -0.23
C ALA A 120 -4.27 4.63 -0.36
N GLY A 121 -3.58 4.47 0.77
CA GLY A 121 -2.23 3.90 0.81
C GLY A 121 -2.18 2.61 1.62
N TYR A 122 -1.51 1.59 1.10
CA TYR A 122 -1.35 0.30 1.76
C TYR A 122 0.08 0.12 2.25
N CYS A 123 0.25 -0.28 3.51
CA CYS A 123 1.54 -0.54 4.15
C CYS A 123 2.49 0.67 3.98
N ILE A 124 3.71 0.48 3.48
CA ILE A 124 4.66 1.57 3.21
C ILE A 124 4.15 2.58 2.15
N GLY A 125 3.24 2.18 1.26
CA GLY A 125 2.54 3.09 0.36
C GLY A 125 1.69 4.11 1.11
N GLY A 126 1.11 3.72 2.26
CA GLY A 126 0.42 4.63 3.16
C GLY A 126 1.37 5.64 3.82
N THR A 127 2.58 5.22 4.19
CA THR A 127 3.61 6.11 4.74
C THR A 127 4.05 7.16 3.68
N VAL A 128 4.20 6.74 2.41
CA VAL A 128 4.47 7.66 1.30
C VAL A 128 3.29 8.63 1.09
N LEU A 129 2.06 8.13 1.11
CA LEU A 129 0.85 8.97 0.97
C LEU A 129 0.75 10.00 2.10
N ALA A 130 0.93 9.60 3.36
CA ALA A 130 0.92 10.51 4.50
C ALA A 130 2.01 11.58 4.36
N SER A 131 3.21 11.17 3.96
CA SER A 131 4.33 12.08 3.69
C SER A 131 4.00 13.06 2.55
N THR A 132 3.27 12.61 1.51
CA THR A 132 2.81 13.48 0.41
C THR A 132 1.79 14.52 0.88
N VAL A 133 0.82 14.14 1.69
CA VAL A 133 -0.17 15.08 2.24
C VAL A 133 0.52 16.12 3.14
N ALA A 134 1.45 15.67 4.00
CA ALA A 134 2.23 16.57 4.84
C ALA A 134 3.17 17.48 4.04
N TYR A 135 3.76 16.96 2.94
CA TYR A 135 4.56 17.73 1.99
C TYR A 135 3.74 18.86 1.34
N TYR A 136 2.52 18.56 0.85
CA TYR A 136 1.64 19.58 0.29
C TYR A 136 1.31 20.66 1.31
N ALA A 137 1.02 20.27 2.56
CA ALA A 137 0.76 21.23 3.63
C ALA A 137 1.99 22.10 3.95
N ALA A 138 3.20 21.52 4.01
CA ALA A 138 4.45 22.21 4.26
C ALA A 138 4.80 23.21 3.12
N LYS A 139 4.53 22.83 1.89
CA LYS A 139 4.67 23.71 0.71
C LYS A 139 3.55 24.75 0.57
N ARG A 140 2.54 24.71 1.45
CA ARG A 140 1.33 25.56 1.36
C ARG A 140 0.63 25.46 0.01
N MET A 141 0.63 24.27 -0.56
CA MET A 141 -0.05 23.99 -1.81
C MET A 141 -1.58 23.98 -1.59
N LYS A 142 -2.33 24.21 -2.67
CA LYS A 142 -3.77 23.99 -2.71
C LYS A 142 -4.08 22.56 -2.24
N LYS A 143 -5.22 22.36 -1.58
CA LYS A 143 -5.66 21.05 -1.10
C LYS A 143 -6.05 20.18 -2.30
N ARG A 144 -5.20 19.21 -2.64
CA ARG A 144 -5.35 18.31 -3.79
C ARG A 144 -5.92 16.94 -3.40
N ILE A 145 -5.72 16.52 -2.16
CA ILE A 145 -6.27 15.28 -1.60
C ILE A 145 -7.40 15.64 -0.65
N LYS A 146 -8.60 15.13 -0.92
CA LYS A 146 -9.84 15.42 -0.21
C LYS A 146 -9.95 14.60 1.06
N SER A 147 -9.66 13.31 0.96
CA SER A 147 -9.58 12.36 2.07
C SER A 147 -8.45 11.35 1.83
N ALA A 148 -7.87 10.80 2.90
CA ALA A 148 -6.85 9.79 2.82
C ALA A 148 -7.21 8.55 3.64
N SER A 149 -6.94 7.36 3.09
CA SER A 149 -7.12 6.08 3.77
C SER A 149 -5.78 5.38 3.93
N PHE A 150 -5.53 4.77 5.07
CA PHE A 150 -4.28 4.13 5.43
C PHE A 150 -4.54 2.69 5.87
N PHE A 151 -4.08 1.72 5.10
CA PHE A 151 -4.29 0.30 5.38
C PHE A 151 -3.01 -0.28 5.97
N THR A 152 -3.05 -0.81 7.19
CA THR A 152 -1.92 -1.41 7.91
C THR A 152 -0.63 -0.58 7.75
N THR A 153 -0.76 0.73 7.94
CA THR A 153 0.30 1.72 7.68
C THR A 153 0.97 2.17 8.97
N LEU A 154 2.28 2.03 9.07
CA LEU A 154 3.06 2.64 10.15
C LEU A 154 3.39 4.10 9.81
N LEU A 155 3.03 5.00 10.71
CA LEU A 155 3.47 6.40 10.74
C LEU A 155 4.32 6.68 11.99
N ASP A 156 4.15 5.88 13.02
CA ASP A 156 4.97 5.81 14.21
C ASP A 156 5.65 4.43 14.27
N PHE A 157 6.96 4.41 14.17
CA PHE A 157 7.78 3.20 14.10
C PHE A 157 8.34 2.78 15.46
N SER A 158 7.87 3.35 16.57
CA SER A 158 8.32 3.00 17.93
C SER A 158 7.96 1.56 18.34
N GLN A 159 7.02 0.92 17.63
CA GLN A 159 6.69 -0.50 17.75
C GLN A 159 6.73 -1.18 16.38
N PRO A 160 7.93 -1.52 15.90
CA PRO A 160 8.15 -2.02 14.55
C PRO A 160 7.74 -3.49 14.36
N GLY A 161 7.03 -4.10 15.30
CA GLY A 161 6.65 -5.49 15.26
C GLY A 161 7.84 -6.44 15.36
N GLU A 162 7.71 -7.63 14.78
CA GLU A 162 8.76 -8.65 14.82
C GLU A 162 10.02 -8.22 14.04
N VAL A 163 9.88 -7.31 13.07
CA VAL A 163 11.02 -6.70 12.35
C VAL A 163 11.98 -6.02 13.32
N GLY A 164 11.49 -5.52 14.46
CA GLY A 164 12.30 -4.87 15.50
C GLY A 164 13.48 -5.68 16.01
N ALA A 165 13.40 -7.01 15.94
CA ALA A 165 14.53 -7.89 16.31
C ALA A 165 15.80 -7.66 15.47
N TYR A 166 15.63 -7.16 14.24
CA TYR A 166 16.72 -6.85 13.30
C TYR A 166 17.10 -5.35 13.29
N ILE A 167 16.39 -4.52 14.03
CA ILE A 167 16.61 -3.08 14.08
C ILE A 167 17.62 -2.71 15.15
N ASN A 168 18.90 -2.72 14.76
CA ASN A 168 20.00 -2.17 15.55
C ASN A 168 21.11 -1.66 14.62
N ASP A 169 21.94 -0.78 15.13
CA ASP A 169 22.94 -0.07 14.33
C ASP A 169 23.94 -1.01 13.62
N THR A 170 24.36 -2.09 14.26
CA THR A 170 25.31 -3.05 13.68
C THR A 170 24.72 -3.79 12.49
N ILE A 171 23.49 -4.31 12.63
CA ILE A 171 22.81 -5.04 11.54
C ILE A 171 22.48 -4.10 10.40
N ILE A 172 21.94 -2.89 10.71
CA ILE A 172 21.62 -1.89 9.70
C ILE A 172 22.85 -1.49 8.90
N SER A 173 23.98 -1.20 9.55
CA SER A 173 25.23 -0.84 8.87
C SER A 173 25.75 -1.94 7.94
N ALA A 174 25.59 -3.22 8.31
CA ALA A 174 25.92 -4.35 7.46
C ALA A 174 25.00 -4.43 6.22
N ILE A 175 23.69 -4.21 6.42
CA ILE A 175 22.71 -4.19 5.33
C ILE A 175 22.98 -3.00 4.38
N GLU A 176 23.23 -1.80 4.92
CA GLU A 176 23.58 -0.61 4.15
C GLU A 176 24.83 -0.85 3.26
N THR A 177 25.85 -1.48 3.83
CA THR A 177 27.07 -1.83 3.08
C THR A 177 26.73 -2.74 1.90
N GLN A 178 25.89 -3.76 2.12
CA GLN A 178 25.47 -4.69 1.08
C GLN A 178 24.60 -4.01 0.02
N ASN A 179 23.62 -3.19 0.44
CA ASN A 179 22.75 -2.45 -0.45
C ASN A 179 23.54 -1.49 -1.34
N ASN A 180 24.46 -0.73 -0.75
CA ASN A 180 25.30 0.23 -1.47
C ASN A 180 26.18 -0.46 -2.51
N ALA A 181 26.71 -1.66 -2.21
CA ALA A 181 27.52 -2.43 -3.16
C ALA A 181 26.68 -2.96 -4.34
N LYS A 182 25.43 -3.37 -4.10
CA LYS A 182 24.52 -3.90 -5.14
C LYS A 182 23.75 -2.82 -5.88
N GLY A 183 23.44 -1.70 -5.22
CA GLY A 183 22.53 -0.64 -5.67
C GLY A 183 21.08 -0.85 -5.24
N TYR A 184 20.74 -1.99 -4.61
CA TYR A 184 19.40 -2.31 -4.14
C TYR A 184 19.41 -3.36 -3.04
N MET A 185 18.35 -3.40 -2.23
CA MET A 185 17.99 -4.54 -1.40
C MET A 185 17.29 -5.59 -2.26
N ASP A 186 17.81 -6.81 -2.25
CA ASP A 186 17.25 -7.93 -3.02
C ASP A 186 15.89 -8.36 -2.46
N GLY A 187 14.83 -8.29 -3.26
CA GLY A 187 13.47 -8.63 -2.84
C GLY A 187 13.31 -10.06 -2.34
N ARG A 188 14.12 -11.00 -2.83
CA ARG A 188 14.11 -12.39 -2.33
C ARG A 188 14.62 -12.49 -0.89
N SER A 189 15.62 -11.68 -0.53
CA SER A 189 16.09 -11.59 0.85
C SER A 189 15.03 -11.01 1.78
N LEU A 190 14.30 -9.99 1.32
CA LEU A 190 13.14 -9.45 2.05
C LEU A 190 12.04 -10.51 2.22
N SER A 191 11.68 -11.21 1.15
CA SER A 191 10.67 -12.27 1.18
C SER A 191 11.05 -13.40 2.15
N VAL A 192 12.32 -13.81 2.17
CA VAL A 192 12.82 -14.80 3.15
C VAL A 192 12.70 -14.26 4.57
N THR A 193 13.12 -13.00 4.81
CA THR A 193 13.01 -12.39 6.15
C THR A 193 11.56 -12.40 6.64
N PHE A 194 10.60 -11.92 5.83
CA PHE A 194 9.18 -11.93 6.19
C PHE A 194 8.62 -13.35 6.37
N SER A 195 9.09 -14.32 5.58
CA SER A 195 8.67 -15.72 5.72
C SER A 195 9.19 -16.35 7.01
N LEU A 196 10.41 -15.99 7.46
CA LEU A 196 10.99 -16.46 8.71
C LEU A 196 10.29 -15.88 9.94
N LEU A 197 9.75 -14.64 9.85
CA LEU A 197 8.93 -14.07 10.92
C LEU A 197 7.62 -14.86 11.14
N ARG A 198 7.17 -15.65 10.19
CA ARG A 198 6.00 -16.52 10.24
C ARG A 198 6.35 -17.96 9.85
N GLU A 199 7.46 -18.49 10.34
CA GLU A 199 8.02 -19.80 9.96
C GLU A 199 6.99 -20.94 10.02
N ASN A 200 6.15 -21.00 11.07
CA ASN A 200 5.16 -22.06 11.23
C ASN A 200 4.08 -22.02 10.13
N SER A 201 3.58 -20.85 9.76
CA SER A 201 2.47 -20.72 8.80
C SER A 201 2.94 -20.62 7.35
N LEU A 202 4.09 -19.97 7.09
CA LEU A 202 4.57 -19.72 5.74
C LEU A 202 5.69 -20.65 5.28
N TYR A 203 6.34 -21.37 6.20
CA TYR A 203 7.43 -22.28 5.88
C TYR A 203 7.15 -23.74 6.30
N TRP A 204 6.97 -24.01 7.60
CA TRP A 204 6.89 -25.39 8.10
C TRP A 204 5.67 -26.15 7.63
N ASN A 205 4.49 -25.53 7.57
CA ASN A 205 3.29 -26.20 7.08
C ASN A 205 3.45 -26.66 5.63
N TYR A 206 4.04 -25.82 4.77
CA TYR A 206 4.28 -26.16 3.36
C TYR A 206 5.41 -27.17 3.20
N TYR A 207 6.46 -27.09 4.04
CA TYR A 207 7.53 -28.08 4.06
C TYR A 207 6.98 -29.48 4.43
N VAL A 208 6.16 -29.55 5.47
CA VAL A 208 5.52 -30.80 5.90
C VAL A 208 4.58 -31.32 4.81
N ASP A 209 3.69 -30.49 4.26
CA ASP A 209 2.72 -30.96 3.29
C ASP A 209 3.34 -31.32 1.94
N ASN A 210 4.22 -30.47 1.41
CA ASN A 210 4.72 -30.66 0.05
C ASN A 210 5.95 -31.58 0.01
N TYR A 211 6.86 -31.47 1.00
CA TYR A 211 8.09 -32.27 0.99
C TYR A 211 7.94 -33.58 1.77
N LEU A 212 7.41 -33.55 3.00
CA LEU A 212 7.32 -34.78 3.82
C LEU A 212 6.13 -35.66 3.41
N LYS A 213 4.98 -35.07 3.05
CA LYS A 213 3.78 -35.81 2.62
C LYS A 213 3.70 -36.01 1.12
N GLY A 214 4.52 -35.31 0.32
CA GLY A 214 4.54 -35.42 -1.13
C GLY A 214 3.30 -34.82 -1.82
N ASN A 215 2.54 -33.96 -1.16
CA ASN A 215 1.40 -33.29 -1.76
C ASN A 215 1.87 -32.22 -2.76
N SER A 216 1.14 -32.05 -3.86
CA SER A 216 1.40 -30.93 -4.78
C SER A 216 1.16 -29.59 -4.10
N PRO A 217 1.97 -28.56 -4.42
CA PRO A 217 1.71 -27.18 -3.95
C PRO A 217 0.28 -26.75 -4.33
N VAL A 218 -0.40 -26.07 -3.42
CA VAL A 218 -1.73 -25.53 -3.69
C VAL A 218 -1.59 -24.28 -4.57
N ASP A 219 -2.37 -24.23 -5.65
CA ASP A 219 -2.49 -23.05 -6.50
C ASP A 219 -3.34 -22.00 -5.77
N PHE A 220 -2.67 -21.06 -5.10
CA PHE A 220 -3.29 -20.03 -4.30
C PHE A 220 -2.72 -18.65 -4.69
N ASP A 221 -3.58 -17.76 -5.18
CA ASP A 221 -3.23 -16.47 -5.76
C ASP A 221 -2.41 -15.57 -4.82
N LEU A 222 -2.74 -15.57 -3.53
CA LEU A 222 -2.03 -14.79 -2.52
C LEU A 222 -0.62 -15.32 -2.25
N LEU A 223 -0.41 -16.65 -2.27
CA LEU A 223 0.93 -17.24 -2.15
C LEU A 223 1.77 -16.98 -3.39
N TYR A 224 1.16 -17.01 -4.58
CA TYR A 224 1.83 -16.64 -5.82
C TYR A 224 2.33 -15.21 -5.74
N TRP A 225 1.47 -14.25 -5.37
CA TRP A 225 1.86 -12.86 -5.16
C TRP A 225 3.01 -12.73 -4.13
N ASN A 226 2.94 -13.43 -3.01
CA ASN A 226 3.96 -13.36 -1.97
C ASN A 226 5.34 -13.86 -2.45
N SER A 227 5.36 -14.74 -3.45
CA SER A 227 6.60 -15.24 -4.07
C SER A 227 7.14 -14.34 -5.18
N ASP A 228 6.32 -13.43 -5.71
CA ASP A 228 6.68 -12.50 -6.80
C ASP A 228 7.34 -11.23 -6.25
N SER A 229 8.56 -11.40 -5.77
CA SER A 229 9.32 -10.38 -5.02
C SER A 229 9.75 -9.20 -5.88
N THR A 230 9.90 -8.05 -5.25
CA THR A 230 10.40 -6.81 -5.81
C THR A 230 11.61 -6.31 -5.01
N ASN A 231 12.61 -5.73 -5.69
CA ASN A 231 13.72 -5.05 -5.06
C ASN A 231 13.29 -3.72 -4.44
N VAL A 232 14.15 -3.16 -3.61
CA VAL A 232 14.04 -1.78 -3.11
C VAL A 232 15.36 -1.07 -3.40
N SER A 233 15.34 0.16 -3.90
CA SER A 233 16.56 0.94 -4.12
C SER A 233 17.40 1.04 -2.84
N ALA A 234 18.73 1.06 -2.98
CA ALA A 234 19.63 1.11 -1.84
C ALA A 234 19.34 2.32 -0.95
N ALA A 235 19.21 3.52 -1.54
CA ALA A 235 18.96 4.75 -0.81
C ALA A 235 17.63 4.68 -0.02
N SER A 236 16.54 4.23 -0.65
CA SER A 236 15.23 4.14 0.05
C SER A 236 15.23 3.09 1.14
N HIS A 237 15.81 1.90 0.90
CA HIS A 237 15.84 0.85 1.93
C HIS A 237 16.67 1.27 3.14
N ASN A 238 17.83 1.87 2.92
CA ASN A 238 18.69 2.39 3.98
C ASN A 238 17.96 3.48 4.79
N PHE A 239 17.27 4.41 4.11
CA PHE A 239 16.44 5.41 4.76
C PHE A 239 15.33 4.78 5.63
N LEU A 240 14.61 3.78 5.11
CA LEU A 240 13.57 3.10 5.88
C LEU A 240 14.13 2.52 7.18
N LEU A 241 15.23 1.76 7.09
CA LEU A 241 15.79 1.09 8.26
C LEU A 241 16.34 2.08 9.28
N ARG A 242 17.12 3.07 8.85
CA ARG A 242 17.80 4.00 9.75
C ARG A 242 16.87 5.11 10.24
N GLU A 243 16.26 5.85 9.32
CA GLU A 243 15.52 7.06 9.66
C GLU A 243 14.13 6.75 10.24
N LEU A 244 13.45 5.71 9.70
CA LEU A 244 12.11 5.37 10.16
C LEU A 244 12.13 4.30 11.25
N TYR A 245 12.69 3.13 10.99
CA TYR A 245 12.63 2.03 11.95
C TYR A 245 13.53 2.24 13.18
N LEU A 246 14.79 2.67 13.02
CA LEU A 246 15.71 2.84 14.13
C LEU A 246 15.43 4.14 14.90
N GLU A 247 15.30 5.25 14.18
CA GLU A 247 15.26 6.58 14.79
C GLU A 247 13.85 7.17 14.91
N ASN A 248 12.86 6.54 14.29
CA ASN A 248 11.45 6.98 14.30
C ASN A 248 11.26 8.46 13.94
N LYS A 249 12.02 8.96 12.95
CA LYS A 249 12.09 10.40 12.63
C LYS A 249 10.80 10.97 12.08
N LEU A 250 9.89 10.15 11.52
CA LEU A 250 8.69 10.66 10.86
C LEU A 250 7.74 11.39 11.82
N VAL A 251 7.75 11.03 13.10
CA VAL A 251 6.95 11.68 14.15
C VAL A 251 7.70 12.76 14.93
N GLN A 252 8.98 12.98 14.61
CA GLN A 252 9.80 14.00 15.29
C GLN A 252 9.70 15.36 14.59
N ASP A 253 9.80 16.44 15.39
CA ASP A 253 9.91 17.78 14.81
C ASP A 253 11.18 17.87 13.96
N LYS A 254 11.02 18.28 12.69
CA LYS A 254 12.11 18.35 11.72
C LYS A 254 12.90 17.05 11.57
N GLY A 255 12.25 15.91 11.76
CA GLY A 255 12.90 14.60 11.64
C GLY A 255 13.18 14.23 10.18
N VAL A 256 12.21 14.42 9.28
CA VAL A 256 12.31 14.05 7.87
C VAL A 256 12.17 15.28 6.97
N LYS A 257 13.06 15.41 5.97
CA LYS A 257 13.02 16.49 4.98
C LYS A 257 12.79 15.92 3.58
N ILE A 258 11.74 16.39 2.88
CA ILE A 258 11.40 15.94 1.53
C ILE A 258 11.19 17.16 0.64
N GLY A 259 11.78 17.17 -0.55
CA GLY A 259 11.62 18.26 -1.51
C GLY A 259 11.96 19.65 -0.94
N GLY A 260 12.92 19.69 0.01
CA GLY A 260 13.38 20.90 0.65
C GLY A 260 12.54 21.41 1.82
N VAL A 261 11.46 20.70 2.24
CA VAL A 261 10.62 21.06 3.39
C VAL A 261 10.59 19.96 4.44
N TRP A 262 10.41 20.37 5.72
CA TRP A 262 10.25 19.41 6.82
C TRP A 262 8.84 18.85 6.85
N ILE A 263 8.73 17.54 6.97
CA ILE A 263 7.47 16.81 7.06
C ILE A 263 6.98 16.86 8.52
N ASP A 264 5.69 17.16 8.66
CA ASP A 264 5.00 17.22 9.94
C ASP A 264 3.61 16.59 9.79
N LEU A 265 3.44 15.41 10.35
CA LEU A 265 2.19 14.64 10.25
C LEU A 265 1.00 15.37 10.87
N ASN A 266 1.23 16.22 11.88
CA ASN A 266 0.18 17.04 12.49
C ASN A 266 -0.45 18.05 11.51
N LYS A 267 0.20 18.32 10.38
CA LYS A 267 -0.33 19.17 9.31
C LYS A 267 -1.27 18.43 8.34
N ILE A 268 -1.42 17.14 8.48
CA ILE A 268 -2.46 16.37 7.78
C ILE A 268 -3.80 16.72 8.41
N LYS A 269 -4.52 17.68 7.80
CA LYS A 269 -5.82 18.18 8.31
C LYS A 269 -7.02 17.67 7.51
N ILE A 270 -6.78 16.78 6.55
CA ILE A 270 -7.85 16.14 5.79
C ILE A 270 -8.48 15.00 6.59
N PRO A 271 -9.77 14.66 6.34
CA PRO A 271 -10.38 13.44 6.88
C PRO A 271 -9.53 12.22 6.55
N SER A 272 -9.30 11.38 7.55
CA SER A 272 -8.42 10.21 7.40
C SER A 272 -9.08 8.95 7.96
N TYR A 273 -8.95 7.85 7.22
CA TYR A 273 -9.44 6.53 7.59
C TYR A 273 -8.26 5.60 7.80
N PHE A 274 -8.16 5.01 8.96
CA PHE A 274 -7.11 4.04 9.29
C PHE A 274 -7.74 2.68 9.50
N VAL A 275 -7.27 1.67 8.77
CA VAL A 275 -7.58 0.28 9.06
C VAL A 275 -6.31 -0.47 9.39
N SER A 276 -6.32 -1.16 10.52
CA SER A 276 -5.27 -2.08 10.93
C SER A 276 -5.87 -3.47 11.15
N THR A 277 -5.04 -4.47 11.38
CA THR A 277 -5.51 -5.84 11.60
C THR A 277 -4.91 -6.41 12.88
N LYS A 278 -5.74 -7.11 13.65
CA LYS A 278 -5.45 -7.52 15.03
C LYS A 278 -4.27 -8.48 15.13
N GLU A 279 -4.10 -9.34 14.13
CA GLU A 279 -3.05 -10.35 14.07
C GLU A 279 -1.86 -9.91 13.19
N ASP A 280 -1.77 -8.61 12.90
CA ASP A 280 -0.65 -8.07 12.13
C ASP A 280 0.64 -8.12 12.97
N HIS A 281 1.65 -8.79 12.46
CA HIS A 281 2.95 -8.95 13.08
C HIS A 281 4.02 -8.05 12.46
N ILE A 282 3.71 -7.40 11.32
CA ILE A 282 4.59 -6.49 10.58
C ILE A 282 4.34 -5.05 11.04
N ALA A 283 3.08 -4.63 10.96
CA ALA A 283 2.62 -3.32 11.40
C ALA A 283 1.65 -3.50 12.57
N LEU A 284 2.18 -3.67 13.78
CA LEU A 284 1.36 -3.88 14.97
C LEU A 284 0.26 -2.83 15.05
N TRP A 285 -0.98 -3.24 15.27
CA TRP A 285 -2.13 -2.34 15.25
C TRP A 285 -2.04 -1.22 16.31
N GLN A 286 -1.39 -1.47 17.44
CA GLN A 286 -1.12 -0.42 18.44
C GLN A 286 -0.17 0.65 17.90
N GLY A 287 0.81 0.25 17.06
CA GLY A 287 1.71 1.17 16.36
C GLY A 287 0.98 2.01 15.32
N THR A 288 0.11 1.38 14.53
CA THR A 288 -0.72 2.10 13.54
C THR A 288 -1.72 3.03 14.20
N TYR A 289 -2.31 2.62 15.33
CA TYR A 289 -3.19 3.47 16.15
C TYR A 289 -2.47 4.74 16.63
N ARG A 290 -1.27 4.60 17.23
CA ARG A 290 -0.46 5.76 17.62
C ARG A 290 -0.10 6.64 16.43
N GLY A 291 0.25 6.01 15.30
CA GLY A 291 0.49 6.74 14.05
C GLY A 291 -0.71 7.57 13.62
N ALA A 292 -1.93 7.04 13.75
CA ALA A 292 -3.14 7.78 13.47
C ALA A 292 -3.30 9.00 14.40
N LEU A 293 -3.00 8.87 15.69
CA LEU A 293 -3.08 9.96 16.65
C LEU A 293 -2.10 11.11 16.33
N ASN A 294 -0.98 10.82 15.65
CA ASN A 294 -0.01 11.83 15.20
C ASN A 294 -0.49 12.68 14.01
N THR A 295 -1.62 12.34 13.39
CA THR A 295 -2.22 13.17 12.33
C THR A 295 -3.18 14.21 12.92
N GLY A 296 -3.31 15.35 12.25
CA GLY A 296 -4.02 16.51 12.84
C GLY A 296 -5.46 16.69 12.37
N GLY A 297 -6.01 15.81 11.51
CA GLY A 297 -7.38 15.89 11.01
C GLY A 297 -8.38 15.00 11.76
N ASN A 298 -9.64 15.07 11.33
CA ASN A 298 -10.63 14.09 11.78
C ASN A 298 -10.23 12.71 11.27
N LYS A 299 -10.30 11.72 12.13
CA LYS A 299 -9.87 10.36 11.82
C LYS A 299 -10.88 9.33 12.29
N THR A 300 -11.02 8.28 11.49
CA THR A 300 -11.73 7.05 11.83
C THR A 300 -10.72 5.94 11.92
N PHE A 301 -10.70 5.18 13.01
CA PHE A 301 -9.84 4.02 13.17
C PHE A 301 -10.68 2.75 13.20
N VAL A 302 -10.28 1.75 12.45
CA VAL A 302 -10.93 0.45 12.31
C VAL A 302 -9.90 -0.64 12.57
N LEU A 303 -10.25 -1.61 13.39
CA LEU A 303 -9.41 -2.78 13.64
C LEU A 303 -10.07 -4.01 13.03
N GLY A 304 -9.54 -4.52 11.91
CA GLY A 304 -10.00 -5.76 11.29
C GLY A 304 -9.46 -6.99 12.01
N GLU A 305 -10.13 -8.10 11.84
CA GLU A 305 -9.60 -9.42 12.21
C GLU A 305 -8.52 -9.89 11.25
N SER A 306 -7.82 -11.00 11.62
CA SER A 306 -6.77 -11.62 10.82
C SER A 306 -5.48 -10.78 10.72
N GLY A 307 -4.58 -11.13 9.77
CA GLY A 307 -3.23 -10.56 9.65
C GLY A 307 -3.09 -9.54 8.52
N HIS A 308 -1.87 -9.05 8.35
CA HIS A 308 -1.47 -7.94 7.47
C HIS A 308 -2.06 -7.97 6.05
N ILE A 309 -2.20 -9.16 5.47
CA ILE A 309 -2.67 -9.34 4.09
C ILE A 309 -4.12 -9.84 4.10
N ALA A 310 -4.39 -10.96 4.79
CA ALA A 310 -5.71 -11.59 4.76
C ALA A 310 -6.81 -10.74 5.40
N GLY A 311 -6.48 -9.89 6.38
CA GLY A 311 -7.41 -8.94 6.98
C GLY A 311 -7.69 -7.73 6.07
N ILE A 312 -6.76 -7.38 5.18
CA ILE A 312 -6.95 -6.30 4.21
C ILE A 312 -7.67 -6.82 2.96
N VAL A 313 -7.25 -7.95 2.38
CA VAL A 313 -7.90 -8.57 1.21
C VAL A 313 -9.07 -9.44 1.67
N ASN A 314 -10.08 -8.81 2.23
CA ASN A 314 -11.27 -9.44 2.80
C ASN A 314 -12.53 -9.07 2.01
N HIS A 315 -12.72 -9.69 0.84
CA HIS A 315 -13.84 -9.40 -0.05
C HIS A 315 -15.19 -9.64 0.66
N PRO A 316 -16.15 -8.69 0.63
CA PRO A 316 -17.44 -8.78 1.33
C PRO A 316 -18.25 -10.05 1.04
N ALA A 317 -18.21 -10.55 -0.20
CA ALA A 317 -18.92 -11.76 -0.58
C ALA A 317 -18.44 -13.03 0.18
N LYS A 318 -17.27 -13.02 0.80
CA LYS A 318 -16.79 -14.14 1.61
C LYS A 318 -17.46 -14.21 2.97
N ASN A 319 -18.03 -13.11 3.44
CA ASN A 319 -18.61 -12.95 4.78
C ASN A 319 -17.71 -13.56 5.88
N LYS A 320 -16.41 -13.23 5.82
CA LYS A 320 -15.36 -13.74 6.68
C LYS A 320 -14.63 -12.58 7.31
N TYR A 321 -14.18 -12.75 8.53
CA TYR A 321 -13.53 -11.73 9.35
C TYR A 321 -14.41 -10.51 9.65
N GLY A 322 -14.54 -10.19 10.93
CA GLY A 322 -15.19 -8.99 11.41
C GLY A 322 -14.19 -7.84 11.60
N TYR A 323 -14.68 -6.77 12.19
CA TYR A 323 -13.88 -5.61 12.56
C TYR A 323 -14.49 -4.90 13.75
N TRP A 324 -13.68 -4.09 14.43
CA TRP A 324 -14.08 -3.28 15.58
C TRP A 324 -14.09 -1.80 15.22
N LEU A 325 -15.07 -1.09 15.76
CA LEU A 325 -15.27 0.35 15.67
C LEU A 325 -15.41 0.98 17.04
N ASN A 326 -14.81 2.15 17.21
CA ASN A 326 -15.06 3.05 18.33
C ASN A 326 -14.83 4.49 17.83
N ASP A 327 -15.85 5.32 17.94
CA ASP A 327 -15.80 6.72 17.49
C ASP A 327 -14.92 7.59 18.41
N ASN A 328 -14.68 7.14 19.64
CA ASN A 328 -13.83 7.81 20.59
C ASN A 328 -12.40 7.28 20.46
N LEU A 329 -11.51 8.14 19.99
CA LEU A 329 -10.08 7.82 19.92
C LEU A 329 -9.42 8.17 21.27
N ASP A 330 -9.46 7.20 22.15
CA ASP A 330 -8.88 7.30 23.49
C ASP A 330 -7.34 7.40 23.45
N ASP A 331 -6.74 7.76 24.57
CA ASP A 331 -5.29 7.98 24.66
C ASP A 331 -4.46 6.72 24.43
N SER A 332 -4.98 5.54 24.77
CA SER A 332 -4.31 4.26 24.54
C SER A 332 -5.06 3.36 23.57
N ALA A 333 -4.30 2.57 22.82
CA ALA A 333 -4.87 1.59 21.89
C ALA A 333 -5.70 0.52 22.61
N ASP A 334 -5.26 0.10 23.80
CA ASP A 334 -5.96 -0.93 24.58
C ASP A 334 -7.28 -0.41 25.13
N GLU A 335 -7.36 0.84 25.61
CA GLU A 335 -8.60 1.49 26.02
C GLU A 335 -9.58 1.64 24.86
N TRP A 336 -9.06 2.08 23.69
CA TRP A 336 -9.87 2.13 22.47
C TRP A 336 -10.50 0.77 22.15
N PHE A 337 -9.68 -0.30 22.18
CA PHE A 337 -10.15 -1.65 21.86
C PHE A 337 -11.15 -2.20 22.88
N ASN A 338 -10.93 -1.97 24.18
CA ASN A 338 -11.84 -2.43 25.24
C ASN A 338 -13.24 -1.79 25.14
N ASN A 339 -13.32 -0.60 24.55
CA ASN A 339 -14.57 0.13 24.33
C ASN A 339 -15.13 -0.01 22.90
N ALA A 340 -14.46 -0.77 22.03
CA ALA A 340 -14.85 -0.93 20.65
C ALA A 340 -15.96 -1.97 20.47
N ASN A 341 -16.84 -1.71 19.51
CA ASN A 341 -17.95 -2.61 19.14
C ASN A 341 -17.55 -3.45 17.94
N HIS A 342 -17.72 -4.76 18.07
CA HIS A 342 -17.49 -5.70 16.98
C HIS A 342 -18.60 -5.64 15.93
N GLN A 343 -18.20 -5.69 14.67
CA GLN A 343 -19.07 -5.75 13.50
C GLN A 343 -18.73 -7.01 12.70
N GLU A 344 -19.74 -7.68 12.20
CA GLU A 344 -19.57 -8.86 11.33
C GLU A 344 -19.29 -8.45 9.88
N GLY A 345 -18.49 -9.25 9.19
CA GLY A 345 -18.22 -9.10 7.76
C GLY A 345 -17.05 -8.16 7.45
N SER A 346 -16.93 -7.81 6.18
CA SER A 346 -15.78 -7.05 5.68
C SER A 346 -15.86 -5.56 6.02
N TRP A 347 -14.75 -4.99 6.47
CA TRP A 347 -14.58 -3.55 6.66
C TRP A 347 -14.65 -2.73 5.35
N TRP A 348 -14.58 -3.36 4.17
CA TRP A 348 -14.66 -2.66 2.87
C TRP A 348 -15.98 -1.91 2.71
N THR A 349 -17.09 -2.48 3.16
CA THR A 349 -18.41 -1.82 3.10
C THR A 349 -18.45 -0.55 3.95
N HIS A 350 -17.93 -0.62 5.18
CA HIS A 350 -17.81 0.55 6.05
C HIS A 350 -16.88 1.61 5.46
N TRP A 351 -15.76 1.21 4.85
CA TRP A 351 -14.84 2.13 4.17
C TRP A 351 -15.49 2.78 2.94
N HIS A 352 -16.25 2.03 2.16
CA HIS A 352 -17.03 2.58 1.04
C HIS A 352 -17.98 3.67 1.52
N ASP A 353 -18.80 3.39 2.55
CA ASP A 353 -19.75 4.36 3.10
C ASP A 353 -19.02 5.61 3.63
N TRP A 354 -17.85 5.44 4.22
CA TRP A 354 -17.01 6.56 4.65
C TRP A 354 -16.49 7.36 3.45
N LEU A 355 -16.02 6.74 2.39
CA LEU A 355 -15.57 7.42 1.16
C LEU A 355 -16.71 8.20 0.49
N MET A 356 -17.93 7.67 0.53
CA MET A 356 -19.08 8.32 -0.09
C MET A 356 -19.42 9.66 0.57
N GLN A 357 -19.01 9.93 1.79
CA GLN A 357 -19.18 11.24 2.45
C GLN A 357 -18.38 12.35 1.74
N PHE A 358 -17.35 11.99 0.98
CA PHE A 358 -16.48 12.90 0.24
C PHE A 358 -16.78 12.93 -1.26
N ASN A 359 -17.82 12.27 -1.69
CA ASN A 359 -18.32 12.35 -3.07
C ASN A 359 -19.54 13.28 -3.15
N PRO A 360 -19.73 14.01 -4.27
CA PRO A 360 -21.00 14.63 -4.58
C PRO A 360 -22.11 13.57 -4.62
N LYS A 361 -23.34 13.96 -4.30
CA LYS A 361 -24.49 13.03 -4.38
C LYS A 361 -24.80 12.58 -5.80
N GLU A 362 -24.53 13.46 -6.79
CA GLU A 362 -24.73 13.16 -8.19
C GLU A 362 -23.52 12.45 -8.77
N GLN A 363 -23.75 11.30 -9.37
CA GLN A 363 -22.76 10.59 -10.17
C GLN A 363 -22.61 11.27 -11.54
N VAL A 364 -21.44 11.10 -12.14
CA VAL A 364 -21.08 11.65 -13.45
C VAL A 364 -20.90 10.54 -14.48
N GLU A 365 -20.86 10.91 -15.75
CA GLU A 365 -20.40 10.00 -16.81
C GLU A 365 -18.95 9.56 -16.52
N PRO A 366 -18.58 8.35 -16.91
CA PRO A 366 -17.20 7.87 -16.76
C PRO A 366 -16.20 8.84 -17.38
N PHE A 367 -15.08 9.05 -16.69
CA PHE A 367 -13.98 9.85 -17.22
C PHE A 367 -13.40 9.21 -18.47
N PRO A 368 -12.97 10.01 -19.47
CA PRO A 368 -12.27 9.47 -20.63
C PRO A 368 -10.99 8.73 -20.20
N VAL A 369 -10.54 7.78 -21.01
CA VAL A 369 -9.27 7.09 -20.79
C VAL A 369 -8.15 8.02 -21.18
N GLY A 370 -7.35 8.42 -20.17
CA GLY A 370 -6.28 9.39 -20.38
C GLY A 370 -6.77 10.78 -20.76
N SER A 371 -5.83 11.60 -21.21
CA SER A 371 -6.04 12.96 -21.69
C SER A 371 -5.10 13.25 -22.88
N GLU A 372 -5.14 14.44 -23.43
CA GLU A 372 -4.17 14.87 -24.45
C GLU A 372 -2.74 14.90 -23.90
N GLN A 373 -2.56 15.28 -22.63
CA GLN A 373 -1.27 15.35 -21.96
C GLN A 373 -0.83 14.01 -21.37
N ASN A 374 -1.77 13.17 -21.01
CA ASN A 374 -1.56 11.84 -20.42
C ASN A 374 -2.36 10.79 -21.21
N PRO A 375 -1.96 10.48 -22.46
CA PRO A 375 -2.66 9.52 -23.31
C PRO A 375 -2.49 8.10 -22.79
N ALA A 376 -3.39 7.18 -23.19
CA ALA A 376 -3.18 5.77 -22.96
C ALA A 376 -1.89 5.29 -23.66
N ILE A 377 -1.02 4.61 -22.89
CA ILE A 377 0.31 4.15 -23.33
C ILE A 377 0.28 2.64 -23.60
N ASP A 378 -0.38 1.87 -22.73
CA ASP A 378 -0.45 0.41 -22.78
C ASP A 378 -1.74 -0.06 -22.09
N GLU A 379 -2.13 -1.31 -22.27
CA GLU A 379 -3.22 -1.93 -21.53
C GLU A 379 -2.77 -2.35 -20.13
N ALA A 380 -3.69 -2.31 -19.15
CA ALA A 380 -3.44 -2.90 -17.84
C ALA A 380 -3.10 -4.39 -17.98
N PRO A 381 -2.20 -4.92 -17.16
CA PRO A 381 -1.60 -4.34 -15.96
C PRO A 381 -0.33 -3.52 -16.22
N GLY A 382 0.02 -3.19 -17.46
CA GLY A 382 1.23 -2.51 -17.85
C GLY A 382 2.45 -3.44 -17.89
N GLN A 383 3.66 -2.87 -17.88
CA GLN A 383 4.93 -3.60 -18.03
C GLN A 383 5.70 -3.72 -16.71
N TYR A 384 5.62 -2.73 -15.81
CA TYR A 384 6.44 -2.74 -14.60
C TYR A 384 6.09 -3.91 -13.68
N VAL A 385 4.81 -4.22 -13.53
CA VAL A 385 4.35 -5.34 -12.70
C VAL A 385 4.77 -6.71 -13.25
N LYS A 386 5.00 -6.82 -14.56
CA LYS A 386 5.42 -8.07 -15.22
C LYS A 386 6.92 -8.38 -15.05
N GLN A 387 7.72 -7.41 -14.60
CA GLN A 387 9.15 -7.63 -14.35
C GLN A 387 9.36 -8.63 -13.21
N VAL A 388 10.02 -9.73 -13.49
CA VAL A 388 10.35 -10.79 -12.53
C VAL A 388 11.82 -10.71 -12.19
N LEU A 389 12.18 -10.93 -10.91
CA LEU A 389 13.58 -11.04 -10.51
C LEU A 389 14.22 -12.26 -11.16
N PRO A 390 15.43 -12.15 -11.74
CA PRO A 390 16.09 -13.26 -12.39
C PRO A 390 16.32 -14.38 -11.38
N ILE A 391 16.03 -15.63 -11.79
CA ILE A 391 16.38 -16.81 -10.98
C ILE A 391 17.89 -16.84 -10.88
N LYS A 392 18.44 -16.88 -9.65
CA LYS A 392 19.87 -17.12 -9.47
C LYS A 392 20.15 -18.52 -10.02
N GLU A 393 20.93 -18.61 -11.08
CA GLU A 393 21.58 -19.86 -11.44
C GLU A 393 22.48 -20.27 -10.26
N SER A 394 22.21 -21.43 -9.71
CA SER A 394 22.89 -22.03 -8.55
C SER A 394 24.32 -22.43 -8.90
#